data_2f12f464ad2fa3d602e0b801ed814957
#
_entry.id   2f12f464ad2fa3d602e0b801ed814957
#
_cell.length_a   1.000
_cell.length_b   1.000
_cell.length_c   1.000
_cell.angle_alpha   90.00
_cell.angle_beta   90.00
_cell.angle_gamma   90.00
#
_symmetry.space_group_name_H-M   'P 1'
#
loop_
_entity.id
_entity.type
_entity.pdbx_description
1 polymer ?
#
loop_
_entity_poly.entity_id
_entity_poly.type
_entity_poly.pdbx_seq_one_letter_code
_entity_poly.pdbx_strand_id
1 'polypeptide(L)'
;MRILFNIIFSAILVIGLVGFWALFLNLWKPKKKWPAWVGYIIIIGAWFAAIRYYILNQVDLYGTMYYQLMNLFRTESYGFLFGLFLAIPVFIVLGFLYWAVNKIWSKTPEENRTGRRAFFRTAATVVPLATIGGSSYAAYVGQHEIEVTHESFGYTNLPPGLKDYKIVQLSDIHVGPSIDLDDLDEILKLALVEKPNRVVITGDLIDKLAWLPQVCERLTTFAKQIPDGVDFILGNHEYHHDVNKVLDELKHNTPMNILVNSNIQIMGGKQPVYIAGVAYDNDREKEKREAMIDKALSGIPDYAFVILLAHHPEFFEEAIERKIPLTLSGHTHGGQIVFMGMPLVPTGTPYTKGRYVEEQSVCYVNNGSGHWFPIRINCPREITVITFFDGVA
;
A
#
# COMPACT_ATOMS: atom_id res chain seq x y z
N MET A 1 -11.82 -13.93 9.73
CA MET A 1 -10.64 -13.20 10.20
C MET A 1 -10.85 -11.68 10.14
N ARG A 2 -11.24 -11.08 9.03
CA ARG A 2 -11.51 -9.62 8.85
C ARG A 2 -12.47 -9.00 9.88
N ILE A 3 -13.59 -9.66 10.20
CA ILE A 3 -14.60 -9.18 11.18
C ILE A 3 -13.97 -9.04 12.57
N LEU A 4 -13.25 -10.09 13.01
CA LEU A 4 -12.60 -10.10 14.31
C LEU A 4 -11.51 -9.00 14.41
N PHE A 5 -10.72 -8.82 13.34
CA PHE A 5 -9.73 -7.75 13.27
C PHE A 5 -10.38 -6.37 13.44
N ASN A 6 -11.45 -6.08 12.71
CA ASN A 6 -12.15 -4.80 12.78
C ASN A 6 -12.80 -4.55 14.16
N ILE A 7 -13.31 -5.59 14.81
CA ILE A 7 -13.84 -5.50 16.17
C ILE A 7 -12.73 -5.17 17.17
N ILE A 8 -11.61 -5.90 17.11
CA ILE A 8 -10.45 -5.68 17.98
C ILE A 8 -9.88 -4.28 17.76
N PHE A 9 -9.70 -3.88 16.50
CA PHE A 9 -9.20 -2.58 16.13
C PHE A 9 -10.11 -1.44 16.64
N SER A 10 -11.44 -1.58 16.45
CA SER A 10 -12.42 -0.61 16.96
C SER A 10 -12.41 -0.54 18.49
N ALA A 11 -12.24 -1.68 19.17
CA ALA A 11 -12.15 -1.71 20.64
C ALA A 11 -10.89 -1.00 21.15
N ILE A 12 -9.73 -1.23 20.51
CA ILE A 12 -8.47 -0.55 20.83
C ILE A 12 -8.63 0.97 20.63
N LEU A 13 -9.28 1.39 19.54
CA LEU A 13 -9.57 2.81 19.29
C LEU A 13 -10.37 3.44 20.40
N VAL A 14 -11.47 2.81 20.80
CA VAL A 14 -12.33 3.33 21.86
C VAL A 14 -11.60 3.40 23.18
N ILE A 15 -10.85 2.35 23.56
CA ILE A 15 -10.06 2.33 24.79
C ILE A 15 -9.01 3.44 24.78
N GLY A 16 -8.30 3.63 23.65
CA GLY A 16 -7.29 4.68 23.50
C GLY A 16 -7.91 6.08 23.63
N LEU A 17 -9.04 6.33 22.94
CA LEU A 17 -9.77 7.59 23.01
C LEU A 17 -10.32 7.90 24.41
N VAL A 18 -10.91 6.90 25.07
CA VAL A 18 -11.41 7.03 26.45
C VAL A 18 -10.25 7.31 27.42
N GLY A 19 -9.15 6.58 27.27
CA GLY A 19 -7.94 6.76 28.08
C GLY A 19 -7.32 8.15 27.88
N PHE A 20 -7.20 8.59 26.64
CA PHE A 20 -6.71 9.93 26.32
C PHE A 20 -7.61 11.03 26.88
N TRP A 21 -8.92 10.89 26.73
CA TRP A 21 -9.88 11.86 27.26
C TRP A 21 -9.87 11.90 28.79
N ALA A 22 -9.78 10.74 29.45
CA ALA A 22 -9.65 10.67 30.90
C ALA A 22 -8.36 11.32 31.41
N LEU A 23 -7.24 11.10 30.70
CA LEU A 23 -5.95 11.75 30.99
C LEU A 23 -6.05 13.27 30.83
N PHE A 24 -6.63 13.72 29.73
CA PHE A 24 -6.87 15.14 29.47
C PHE A 24 -7.68 15.81 30.58
N LEU A 25 -8.80 15.21 30.99
CA LEU A 25 -9.63 15.70 32.09
C LEU A 25 -8.88 15.75 33.42
N ASN A 26 -8.03 14.77 33.70
CA ASN A 26 -7.25 14.70 34.92
C ASN A 26 -6.17 15.78 34.97
N LEU A 27 -5.53 16.07 33.85
CA LEU A 27 -4.49 17.09 33.71
C LEU A 27 -5.07 18.50 33.76
N TRP A 28 -6.19 18.75 33.07
CA TRP A 28 -6.76 20.08 32.91
C TRP A 28 -7.80 20.45 34.00
N LYS A 29 -8.38 19.45 34.68
CA LYS A 29 -9.38 19.63 35.75
C LYS A 29 -10.38 20.74 35.42
N PRO A 30 -11.15 20.64 34.34
CA PRO A 30 -12.05 21.70 33.91
C PRO A 30 -13.06 22.01 35.02
N LYS A 31 -13.30 23.30 35.28
CA LYS A 31 -14.23 23.74 36.34
C LYS A 31 -15.68 23.31 36.10
N LYS A 32 -16.05 23.04 34.81
CA LYS A 32 -17.38 22.55 34.42
C LYS A 32 -17.30 21.10 33.97
N LYS A 33 -18.23 20.25 34.42
CA LYS A 33 -18.27 18.81 34.09
C LYS A 33 -18.81 18.49 32.69
N TRP A 34 -19.47 19.45 32.03
CA TRP A 34 -20.05 19.23 30.69
C TRP A 34 -19.03 18.84 29.60
N PRO A 35 -17.78 19.32 29.58
CA PRO A 35 -16.82 18.87 28.58
C PRO A 35 -16.51 17.37 28.65
N ALA A 36 -16.66 16.76 29.85
CA ALA A 36 -16.36 15.34 30.03
C ALA A 36 -17.31 14.43 29.24
N TRP A 37 -18.60 14.65 29.36
CA TRP A 37 -19.61 13.82 28.69
C TRP A 37 -19.68 14.11 27.18
N VAL A 38 -19.37 15.33 26.73
CA VAL A 38 -19.28 15.66 25.30
C VAL A 38 -18.19 14.82 24.63
N GLY A 39 -17.00 14.71 25.23
CA GLY A 39 -15.95 13.86 24.70
C GLY A 39 -16.36 12.39 24.61
N TYR A 40 -17.03 11.85 25.63
CA TYR A 40 -17.54 10.48 25.57
C TYR A 40 -18.59 10.27 24.50
N ILE A 41 -19.50 11.23 24.26
CA ILE A 41 -20.48 11.17 23.17
C ILE A 41 -19.77 11.16 21.82
N ILE A 42 -18.76 12.01 21.61
CA ILE A 42 -17.99 12.05 20.37
C ILE A 42 -17.31 10.69 20.13
N ILE A 43 -16.68 10.13 21.17
CA ILE A 43 -16.01 8.83 21.10
C ILE A 43 -16.99 7.70 20.74
N ILE A 44 -18.14 7.66 21.43
CA ILE A 44 -19.17 6.64 21.18
C ILE A 44 -19.80 6.84 19.80
N GLY A 45 -20.04 8.09 19.40
CA GLY A 45 -20.56 8.44 18.07
C GLY A 45 -19.60 8.02 16.95
N ALA A 46 -18.30 8.28 17.11
CA ALA A 46 -17.27 7.85 16.19
C ALA A 46 -17.19 6.32 16.06
N TRP A 47 -17.28 5.62 17.20
CA TRP A 47 -17.32 4.16 17.22
C TRP A 47 -18.58 3.59 16.52
N PHE A 48 -19.74 4.19 16.78
CA PHE A 48 -21.00 3.80 16.13
C PHE A 48 -20.94 4.03 14.61
N ALA A 49 -20.35 5.14 14.17
CA ALA A 49 -20.14 5.44 12.76
C ALA A 49 -19.20 4.44 12.08
N ALA A 50 -18.10 4.04 12.76
CA ALA A 50 -17.17 3.04 12.26
C ALA A 50 -17.82 1.66 12.11
N ILE A 51 -18.61 1.21 13.11
CA ILE A 51 -19.33 -0.06 13.04
C ILE A 51 -20.40 -0.01 11.96
N ARG A 52 -21.17 1.07 11.91
CA ARG A 52 -22.21 1.25 10.90
C ARG A 52 -21.65 1.28 9.49
N TYR A 53 -20.51 1.94 9.26
CA TYR A 53 -19.79 1.88 8.00
C TYR A 53 -19.44 0.44 7.60
N TYR A 54 -18.94 -0.35 8.56
CA TYR A 54 -18.62 -1.75 8.32
C TYR A 54 -19.84 -2.58 7.93
N ILE A 55 -20.96 -2.38 8.63
CA ILE A 55 -22.23 -3.08 8.33
C ILE A 55 -22.77 -2.66 6.96
N LEU A 56 -22.72 -1.37 6.64
CA LEU A 56 -23.22 -0.81 5.38
C LEU A 56 -22.29 -1.02 4.18
N ASN A 57 -21.05 -1.44 4.40
CA ASN A 57 -20.13 -1.81 3.31
C ASN A 57 -20.63 -3.02 2.49
N GLN A 58 -21.68 -3.69 2.96
CA GLN A 58 -22.44 -4.71 2.23
C GLN A 58 -23.44 -4.09 1.22
N VAL A 59 -23.72 -2.78 1.32
CA VAL A 59 -24.61 -2.04 0.41
C VAL A 59 -23.75 -1.15 -0.47
N ASP A 60 -23.99 -1.20 -1.77
CA ASP A 60 -23.29 -0.32 -2.71
C ASP A 60 -23.84 1.11 -2.61
N LEU A 61 -23.07 1.96 -1.94
CA LEU A 61 -23.36 3.38 -1.74
C LEU A 61 -22.42 4.28 -2.53
N TYR A 62 -21.62 3.69 -3.45
CA TYR A 62 -20.68 4.43 -4.28
C TYR A 62 -21.35 5.62 -4.98
N GLY A 63 -20.62 6.74 -5.07
CA GLY A 63 -21.10 7.98 -5.67
C GLY A 63 -22.06 8.81 -4.79
N THR A 64 -22.45 8.31 -3.60
CA THR A 64 -23.27 9.09 -2.67
C THR A 64 -22.43 9.96 -1.75
N MET A 65 -22.97 11.11 -1.33
CA MET A 65 -22.35 11.95 -0.30
C MET A 65 -22.08 11.18 1.00
N TYR A 66 -22.93 10.19 1.32
CA TYR A 66 -22.73 9.34 2.48
C TYR A 66 -21.47 8.49 2.35
N TYR A 67 -21.20 7.92 1.17
CA TYR A 67 -19.98 7.18 0.88
C TYR A 67 -18.73 8.04 1.08
N GLN A 68 -18.71 9.26 0.52
CA GLN A 68 -17.57 10.18 0.64
C GLN A 68 -17.29 10.55 2.11
N LEU A 69 -18.34 10.88 2.87
CA LEU A 69 -18.21 11.19 4.30
C LEU A 69 -17.68 10.01 5.10
N MET A 70 -18.13 8.79 4.78
CA MET A 70 -17.67 7.59 5.48
C MET A 70 -16.24 7.20 5.13
N ASN A 71 -15.80 7.41 3.90
CA ASN A 71 -14.41 7.22 3.50
C ASN A 71 -13.47 8.20 4.21
N LEU A 72 -13.82 9.49 4.20
CA LEU A 72 -13.08 10.51 4.95
C LEU A 72 -13.00 10.14 6.44
N PHE A 73 -14.13 9.80 7.05
CA PHE A 73 -14.18 9.42 8.45
C PHE A 73 -13.31 8.17 8.75
N ARG A 74 -13.29 7.20 7.84
CA ARG A 74 -12.45 6.01 7.96
C ARG A 74 -10.96 6.39 7.93
N THR A 75 -10.54 7.16 6.93
CA THR A 75 -9.15 7.62 6.78
C THR A 75 -8.69 8.39 8.01
N GLU A 76 -9.48 9.34 8.47
CA GLU A 76 -9.19 10.13 9.66
C GLU A 76 -9.14 9.28 10.94
N SER A 77 -9.98 8.24 11.04
CA SER A 77 -9.94 7.31 12.18
C SER A 77 -8.62 6.54 12.23
N TYR A 78 -8.09 6.10 11.10
CA TYR A 78 -6.78 5.46 11.04
C TYR A 78 -5.63 6.43 11.35
N GLY A 79 -5.66 7.64 10.78
CA GLY A 79 -4.70 8.70 11.10
C GLY A 79 -4.67 9.02 12.59
N PHE A 80 -5.85 9.16 13.20
CA PHE A 80 -5.99 9.38 14.64
C PHE A 80 -5.39 8.24 15.48
N LEU A 81 -5.69 6.99 15.13
CA LEU A 81 -5.14 5.81 15.83
C LEU A 81 -3.64 5.73 15.74
N PHE A 82 -3.11 5.98 14.58
CA PHE A 82 -1.66 5.97 14.38
C PHE A 82 -1.00 7.10 15.18
N GLY A 83 -1.60 8.29 15.19
CA GLY A 83 -1.15 9.40 16.02
C GLY A 83 -1.16 9.09 17.52
N LEU A 84 -2.20 8.40 18.01
CA LEU A 84 -2.25 7.90 19.39
C LEU A 84 -1.15 6.87 19.66
N PHE A 85 -0.94 5.93 18.75
CA PHE A 85 0.11 4.92 18.86
C PHE A 85 1.49 5.56 19.00
N LEU A 86 1.78 6.60 18.20
CA LEU A 86 3.01 7.37 18.31
C LEU A 86 3.10 8.18 19.61
N ALA A 87 1.98 8.66 20.15
CA ALA A 87 1.94 9.43 21.38
C ALA A 87 2.18 8.57 22.64
N ILE A 88 1.77 7.30 22.64
CA ILE A 88 1.87 6.41 23.83
C ILE A 88 3.29 6.31 24.40
N PRO A 89 4.34 5.98 23.63
CA PRO A 89 5.70 5.92 24.17
C PRO A 89 6.17 7.25 24.77
N VAL A 90 5.80 8.36 24.13
CA VAL A 90 6.14 9.70 24.61
C VAL A 90 5.46 9.98 25.95
N PHE A 91 4.19 9.59 26.10
CA PHE A 91 3.48 9.70 27.38
C PHE A 91 4.10 8.87 28.49
N ILE A 92 4.52 7.65 28.20
CA ILE A 92 5.19 6.78 29.16
C ILE A 92 6.49 7.47 29.63
N VAL A 93 7.29 7.97 28.71
CA VAL A 93 8.55 8.68 29.02
C VAL A 93 8.28 9.96 29.81
N LEU A 94 7.34 10.79 29.37
CA LEU A 94 6.98 12.03 30.10
C LEU A 94 6.41 11.72 31.50
N GLY A 95 5.59 10.70 31.64
CA GLY A 95 5.05 10.25 32.90
C GLY A 95 6.15 9.77 33.88
N PHE A 96 7.10 8.98 33.36
CA PHE A 96 8.27 8.54 34.10
C PHE A 96 9.16 9.72 34.54
N LEU A 97 9.46 10.63 33.60
CA LEU A 97 10.24 11.84 33.92
C LEU A 97 9.54 12.71 34.94
N TYR A 98 8.24 12.89 34.84
CA TYR A 98 7.45 13.65 35.82
C TYR A 98 7.54 13.02 37.21
N TRP A 99 7.38 11.68 37.29
CA TRP A 99 7.50 10.93 38.53
C TRP A 99 8.92 11.04 39.12
N ALA A 100 9.96 10.81 38.31
CA ALA A 100 11.36 10.87 38.72
C ALA A 100 11.74 12.26 39.24
N VAL A 101 11.39 13.30 38.50
CA VAL A 101 11.66 14.70 38.88
C VAL A 101 10.93 15.07 40.18
N ASN A 102 9.69 14.66 40.36
CA ASN A 102 8.97 14.93 41.61
C ASN A 102 9.54 14.16 42.80
N LYS A 103 10.08 12.95 42.57
CA LYS A 103 10.73 12.16 43.64
C LYS A 103 12.08 12.76 44.06
N ILE A 104 12.90 13.15 43.06
CA ILE A 104 14.25 13.72 43.33
C ILE A 104 14.13 15.12 43.94
N TRP A 105 13.23 15.94 43.43
CA TRP A 105 13.06 17.33 43.90
C TRP A 105 11.78 17.54 44.70
N SER A 106 11.48 16.62 45.61
CA SER A 106 10.30 16.71 46.48
C SER A 106 10.31 17.91 47.42
N LYS A 107 11.49 18.43 47.77
CA LYS A 107 11.72 19.55 48.69
C LYS A 107 11.86 20.92 48.01
N THR A 108 11.58 21.06 46.73
CA THR A 108 11.70 22.34 46.00
C THR A 108 10.57 23.33 46.35
N PRO A 109 10.84 24.65 46.30
CA PRO A 109 9.82 25.68 46.55
C PRO A 109 8.60 25.54 45.64
N GLU A 110 7.44 26.00 46.13
CA GLU A 110 6.14 25.83 45.44
C GLU A 110 6.10 26.49 44.07
N GLU A 111 6.79 27.58 43.87
CA GLU A 111 6.92 28.31 42.60
C GLU A 111 7.54 27.43 41.49
N ASN A 112 8.60 26.69 41.81
CA ASN A 112 9.23 25.76 40.87
C ASN A 112 8.39 24.51 40.60
N ARG A 113 7.49 24.12 41.50
CA ARG A 113 6.52 23.04 41.29
C ARG A 113 5.44 23.46 40.28
N THR A 114 5.03 24.70 40.27
CA THR A 114 4.01 25.26 39.38
C THR A 114 4.52 25.29 37.95
N GLY A 115 5.75 25.79 37.73
CA GLY A 115 6.39 25.79 36.40
C GLY A 115 6.57 24.39 35.81
N ARG A 116 7.03 23.41 36.63
CA ARG A 116 7.16 22.01 36.18
C ARG A 116 5.81 21.39 35.79
N ARG A 117 4.78 21.58 36.61
CA ARG A 117 3.43 21.10 36.31
C ARG A 117 2.91 21.71 35.00
N ALA A 118 3.15 23.01 34.79
CA ALA A 118 2.78 23.69 33.55
C ALA A 118 3.50 23.06 32.35
N PHE A 119 4.83 22.84 32.41
CA PHE A 119 5.60 22.19 31.36
C PHE A 119 5.07 20.81 31.01
N PHE A 120 4.94 19.90 31.98
CA PHE A 120 4.45 18.54 31.68
C PHE A 120 3.01 18.55 31.18
N ARG A 121 2.17 19.47 31.67
CA ARG A 121 0.79 19.63 31.19
C ARG A 121 0.75 20.11 29.73
N THR A 122 1.58 21.09 29.38
CA THR A 122 1.71 21.56 28.00
C THR A 122 2.24 20.44 27.09
N ALA A 123 3.30 19.75 27.50
CA ALA A 123 3.84 18.64 26.73
C ALA A 123 2.82 17.51 26.52
N ALA A 124 2.09 17.13 27.58
CA ALA A 124 1.03 16.13 27.52
C ALA A 124 -0.19 16.53 26.68
N THR A 125 -0.31 17.80 26.31
CA THR A 125 -1.35 18.28 25.39
C THR A 125 -0.80 18.45 23.98
N VAL A 126 0.34 19.11 23.82
CA VAL A 126 0.90 19.47 22.52
C VAL A 126 1.38 18.21 21.76
N VAL A 127 2.02 17.28 22.46
CA VAL A 127 2.54 16.06 21.79
C VAL A 127 1.44 15.25 21.13
N PRO A 128 0.35 14.86 21.80
CA PRO A 128 -0.72 14.11 21.13
C PRO A 128 -1.41 14.90 20.02
N LEU A 129 -1.63 16.20 20.23
CA LEU A 129 -2.23 17.02 19.17
C LEU A 129 -1.34 17.08 17.94
N ALA A 130 -0.02 17.20 18.12
CA ALA A 130 0.93 17.20 17.03
C ALA A 130 1.03 15.83 16.35
N THR A 131 1.08 14.74 17.10
CA THR A 131 1.14 13.39 16.52
C THR A 131 -0.16 13.02 15.82
N ILE A 132 -1.31 13.30 16.42
CA ILE A 132 -2.63 13.04 15.81
C ILE A 132 -2.81 13.92 14.57
N GLY A 133 -2.60 15.23 14.68
CA GLY A 133 -2.74 16.14 13.53
C GLY A 133 -1.78 15.80 12.38
N GLY A 134 -0.52 15.49 12.72
CA GLY A 134 0.46 15.06 11.73
C GLY A 134 0.12 13.74 11.07
N SER A 135 -0.39 12.76 11.83
CA SER A 135 -0.80 11.47 11.29
C SER A 135 -2.08 11.55 10.46
N SER A 136 -3.07 12.36 10.87
CA SER A 136 -4.27 12.60 10.06
C SER A 136 -3.91 13.30 8.74
N TYR A 137 -3.05 14.31 8.79
CA TYR A 137 -2.56 14.97 7.57
C TYR A 137 -1.80 13.99 6.66
N ALA A 138 -0.90 13.18 7.23
CA ALA A 138 -0.14 12.19 6.47
C ALA A 138 -1.05 11.09 5.87
N ALA A 139 -2.11 10.68 6.58
CA ALA A 139 -3.10 9.75 6.07
C ALA A 139 -3.85 10.37 4.87
N TYR A 140 -4.31 11.61 5.02
CA TYR A 140 -5.01 12.32 3.95
C TYR A 140 -4.14 12.53 2.71
N VAL A 141 -2.92 13.09 2.88
CA VAL A 141 -2.00 13.35 1.77
C VAL A 141 -1.53 12.05 1.12
N GLY A 142 -1.11 11.07 1.93
CA GLY A 142 -0.60 9.80 1.42
C GLY A 142 -1.65 8.97 0.67
N GLN A 143 -2.93 9.21 0.93
CA GLN A 143 -4.02 8.56 0.19
C GLN A 143 -4.17 9.12 -1.23
N HIS A 144 -3.88 10.42 -1.44
CA HIS A 144 -4.13 11.12 -2.71
C HIS A 144 -2.87 11.32 -3.54
N GLU A 145 -1.67 11.27 -2.93
CA GLU A 145 -0.43 11.50 -3.65
C GLU A 145 -0.04 10.28 -4.48
N ILE A 146 0.12 10.47 -5.78
CA ILE A 146 0.62 9.47 -6.74
C ILE A 146 1.90 10.03 -7.37
N GLU A 147 3.00 9.32 -7.19
CA GLU A 147 4.28 9.63 -7.82
C GLU A 147 4.43 8.81 -9.11
N VAL A 148 4.84 9.47 -10.19
CA VAL A 148 5.24 8.80 -11.43
C VAL A 148 6.76 8.70 -11.43
N THR A 149 7.28 7.49 -11.19
CA THR A 149 8.71 7.21 -11.11
C THR A 149 9.22 6.74 -12.46
N HIS A 150 10.34 7.30 -12.93
CA HIS A 150 10.97 6.91 -14.18
C HIS A 150 12.23 6.09 -13.90
N GLU A 151 12.21 4.82 -14.29
CA GLU A 151 13.30 3.86 -14.13
C GLU A 151 13.89 3.46 -15.48
N SER A 152 15.20 3.54 -15.60
CA SER A 152 15.91 3.14 -16.82
C SER A 152 16.85 1.97 -16.50
N PHE A 153 16.75 0.89 -17.29
CA PHE A 153 17.53 -0.32 -17.13
C PHE A 153 18.51 -0.49 -18.28
N GLY A 154 19.81 -0.60 -17.95
CA GLY A 154 20.88 -0.78 -18.90
C GLY A 154 21.27 -2.24 -19.05
N TYR A 155 21.45 -2.71 -20.30
CA TYR A 155 21.91 -4.06 -20.61
C TYR A 155 22.93 -4.03 -21.77
N THR A 156 24.06 -4.70 -21.60
CA THR A 156 25.15 -4.73 -22.61
C THR A 156 24.71 -5.31 -23.96
N ASN A 157 23.72 -6.20 -23.98
CA ASN A 157 23.17 -6.80 -25.17
C ASN A 157 21.66 -6.63 -25.19
N LEU A 158 21.23 -5.39 -25.15
CA LEU A 158 19.80 -5.09 -25.18
C LEU A 158 19.18 -5.53 -26.52
N PRO A 159 18.08 -6.31 -26.52
CA PRO A 159 17.33 -6.59 -27.73
C PRO A 159 16.96 -5.27 -28.44
N PRO A 160 17.23 -5.14 -29.75
CA PRO A 160 17.02 -3.87 -30.46
C PRO A 160 15.58 -3.32 -30.35
N GLY A 161 14.60 -4.21 -30.21
CA GLY A 161 13.19 -3.84 -30.05
C GLY A 161 12.87 -3.18 -28.69
N LEU A 162 13.70 -3.39 -27.68
CA LEU A 162 13.51 -2.74 -26.36
C LEU A 162 14.08 -1.33 -26.30
N LYS A 163 14.92 -0.94 -27.22
CA LYS A 163 15.40 0.45 -27.27
C LYS A 163 14.20 1.39 -27.50
N ASP A 164 14.09 2.39 -26.68
CA ASP A 164 12.97 3.35 -26.67
C ASP A 164 11.58 2.74 -26.38
N TYR A 165 11.54 1.44 -26.02
CA TYR A 165 10.30 0.79 -25.60
C TYR A 165 9.96 1.14 -24.15
N LYS A 166 8.73 1.57 -23.94
CA LYS A 166 8.25 2.03 -22.66
C LYS A 166 7.21 1.08 -22.09
N ILE A 167 7.50 0.57 -20.89
CA ILE A 167 6.55 -0.22 -20.11
C ILE A 167 6.11 0.62 -18.91
N VAL A 168 4.80 0.68 -18.64
CA VAL A 168 4.30 1.23 -17.38
C VAL A 168 3.89 0.07 -16.49
N GLN A 169 4.43 0.05 -15.26
CA GLN A 169 4.03 -0.88 -14.22
C GLN A 169 3.03 -0.23 -13.30
N LEU A 170 1.89 -0.88 -13.13
CA LEU A 170 0.90 -0.67 -12.09
C LEU A 170 0.92 -1.89 -11.18
N SER A 171 0.73 -1.69 -9.87
CA SER A 171 0.70 -2.77 -8.89
C SER A 171 -0.19 -2.42 -7.73
N ASP A 172 -0.75 -3.44 -7.07
CA ASP A 172 -1.40 -3.25 -5.78
C ASP A 172 -2.44 -2.11 -5.79
N ILE A 173 -3.32 -2.13 -6.78
CA ILE A 173 -4.33 -1.07 -6.96
C ILE A 173 -5.39 -1.16 -5.87
N HIS A 174 -5.82 -2.39 -5.50
CA HIS A 174 -6.78 -2.65 -4.43
C HIS A 174 -8.11 -1.92 -4.58
N VAL A 175 -8.70 -1.96 -5.79
CA VAL A 175 -9.99 -1.31 -6.03
C VAL A 175 -11.04 -1.84 -5.06
N GLY A 176 -11.49 -0.97 -4.18
CA GLY A 176 -12.35 -1.35 -3.07
C GLY A 176 -12.62 -0.20 -2.12
N PRO A 177 -12.70 -0.47 -0.82
CA PRO A 177 -13.06 0.56 0.14
C PRO A 177 -12.06 1.72 0.27
N SER A 178 -10.80 1.53 -0.08
CA SER A 178 -9.74 2.55 0.07
C SER A 178 -9.38 3.25 -1.23
N ILE A 179 -9.50 2.55 -2.33
CA ILE A 179 -9.29 3.04 -3.69
C ILE A 179 -10.60 2.80 -4.42
N ASP A 180 -11.30 3.83 -4.76
CA ASP A 180 -12.57 3.70 -5.46
C ASP A 180 -12.41 3.72 -7.00
N LEU A 181 -13.53 3.75 -7.70
CA LEU A 181 -13.51 3.72 -9.16
C LEU A 181 -12.99 5.04 -9.77
N ASP A 182 -13.15 6.16 -9.07
CA ASP A 182 -12.60 7.45 -9.51
C ASP A 182 -11.07 7.48 -9.31
N ASP A 183 -10.57 6.91 -8.20
CA ASP A 183 -9.13 6.69 -7.99
C ASP A 183 -8.53 5.79 -9.08
N LEU A 184 -9.24 4.71 -9.46
CA LEU A 184 -8.80 3.86 -10.57
C LEU A 184 -8.72 4.66 -11.88
N ASP A 185 -9.73 5.46 -12.20
CA ASP A 185 -9.74 6.31 -13.39
C ASP A 185 -8.56 7.30 -13.40
N GLU A 186 -8.18 7.85 -12.24
CA GLU A 186 -7.00 8.72 -12.08
C GLU A 186 -5.70 7.95 -12.35
N ILE A 187 -5.52 6.76 -11.76
CA ILE A 187 -4.34 5.90 -11.97
C ILE A 187 -4.19 5.58 -13.47
N LEU A 188 -5.26 5.13 -14.11
CA LEU A 188 -5.25 4.77 -15.53
C LEU A 188 -4.96 5.98 -16.42
N LYS A 189 -5.51 7.14 -16.10
CA LYS A 189 -5.24 8.40 -16.79
C LYS A 189 -3.77 8.82 -16.68
N LEU A 190 -3.18 8.75 -15.48
CA LEU A 190 -1.76 9.07 -15.29
C LEU A 190 -0.86 8.11 -16.08
N ALA A 191 -1.19 6.83 -16.08
CA ALA A 191 -0.47 5.83 -16.89
C ALA A 191 -0.54 6.14 -18.39
N LEU A 192 -1.68 6.60 -18.92
CA LEU A 192 -1.83 7.00 -20.33
C LEU A 192 -1.04 8.25 -20.70
N VAL A 193 -0.88 9.21 -19.79
CA VAL A 193 -0.08 10.43 -20.01
C VAL A 193 1.37 10.07 -20.36
N GLU A 194 1.88 8.99 -19.82
CA GLU A 194 3.23 8.48 -20.10
C GLU A 194 3.41 7.88 -21.48
N LYS A 195 2.32 7.65 -22.22
CA LYS A 195 2.31 7.06 -23.57
C LYS A 195 3.09 5.74 -23.62
N PRO A 196 2.74 4.74 -22.82
CA PRO A 196 3.44 3.47 -22.81
C PRO A 196 3.20 2.69 -24.10
N ASN A 197 4.18 1.88 -24.51
CA ASN A 197 3.95 0.86 -25.52
C ASN A 197 3.13 -0.30 -24.92
N ARG A 198 3.42 -0.66 -23.67
CA ARG A 198 2.80 -1.75 -22.93
C ARG A 198 2.57 -1.37 -21.48
N VAL A 199 1.55 -1.95 -20.88
CA VAL A 199 1.32 -1.83 -19.43
C VAL A 199 1.36 -3.21 -18.80
N VAL A 200 1.95 -3.32 -17.61
CA VAL A 200 1.93 -4.53 -16.79
C VAL A 200 1.27 -4.23 -15.46
N ILE A 201 0.37 -5.10 -15.01
CA ILE A 201 -0.29 -5.00 -13.71
C ILE A 201 0.18 -6.18 -12.87
N THR A 202 1.00 -5.89 -11.85
CA THR A 202 1.70 -6.91 -11.07
C THR A 202 0.91 -7.38 -9.82
N GLY A 203 -0.40 -7.61 -9.99
CA GLY A 203 -1.29 -8.23 -8.99
C GLY A 203 -1.99 -7.24 -8.06
N ASP A 204 -2.84 -7.80 -7.20
CA ASP A 204 -3.64 -7.10 -6.20
C ASP A 204 -4.49 -5.96 -6.79
N LEU A 205 -5.30 -6.32 -7.78
CA LEU A 205 -6.14 -5.38 -8.52
C LEU A 205 -7.40 -5.01 -7.74
N ILE A 206 -8.04 -5.98 -7.07
CA ILE A 206 -9.42 -5.84 -6.59
C ILE A 206 -9.61 -6.32 -5.15
N ASP A 207 -10.23 -5.46 -4.33
CA ASP A 207 -10.66 -5.76 -2.94
C ASP A 207 -12.18 -5.85 -2.79
N LYS A 208 -12.97 -5.28 -3.70
CA LYS A 208 -14.43 -5.33 -3.67
C LYS A 208 -14.97 -6.00 -4.93
N LEU A 209 -15.19 -7.31 -4.87
CA LEU A 209 -15.67 -8.10 -6.02
C LEU A 209 -16.99 -7.60 -6.64
N ALA A 210 -17.82 -6.88 -5.88
CA ALA A 210 -19.02 -6.27 -6.43
C ALA A 210 -18.73 -5.20 -7.50
N TRP A 211 -17.53 -4.63 -7.50
CA TRP A 211 -17.09 -3.63 -8.47
C TRP A 211 -16.30 -4.22 -9.65
N LEU A 212 -16.05 -5.52 -9.63
CA LEU A 212 -15.26 -6.17 -10.68
C LEU A 212 -15.79 -5.92 -12.11
N PRO A 213 -17.11 -5.95 -12.39
CA PRO A 213 -17.61 -5.60 -13.73
C PRO A 213 -17.27 -4.17 -14.14
N GLN A 214 -17.41 -3.19 -13.24
CA GLN A 214 -17.06 -1.79 -13.54
C GLN A 214 -15.54 -1.60 -13.70
N VAL A 215 -14.72 -2.38 -12.98
CA VAL A 215 -13.26 -2.41 -13.15
C VAL A 215 -12.92 -2.97 -14.52
N CYS A 216 -13.53 -4.08 -14.94
CA CYS A 216 -13.32 -4.67 -16.28
C CYS A 216 -13.68 -3.70 -17.41
N GLU A 217 -14.77 -2.94 -17.28
CA GLU A 217 -15.17 -1.93 -18.26
C GLU A 217 -14.09 -0.84 -18.44
N ARG A 218 -13.56 -0.32 -17.32
CA ARG A 218 -12.49 0.70 -17.32
C ARG A 218 -11.20 0.15 -17.90
N LEU A 219 -10.80 -1.04 -17.47
CA LEU A 219 -9.60 -1.71 -17.98
C LEU A 219 -9.72 -2.03 -19.47
N THR A 220 -10.90 -2.38 -19.95
CA THR A 220 -11.14 -2.61 -21.39
C THR A 220 -10.98 -1.32 -22.20
N THR A 221 -11.53 -0.22 -21.69
CA THR A 221 -11.40 1.10 -22.32
C THR A 221 -9.95 1.58 -22.31
N PHE A 222 -9.25 1.34 -21.22
CA PHE A 222 -7.83 1.66 -21.06
C PHE A 222 -6.95 0.81 -21.99
N ALA A 223 -7.11 -0.51 -21.97
CA ALA A 223 -6.27 -1.43 -22.74
C ALA A 223 -6.34 -1.21 -24.27
N LYS A 224 -7.49 -0.75 -24.78
CA LYS A 224 -7.64 -0.38 -26.20
C LYS A 224 -6.77 0.81 -26.62
N GLN A 225 -6.25 1.59 -25.67
CA GLN A 225 -5.39 2.75 -25.92
C GLN A 225 -3.91 2.42 -25.79
N ILE A 226 -3.57 1.20 -25.35
CA ILE A 226 -2.19 0.74 -25.18
C ILE A 226 -1.78 -0.04 -26.45
N PRO A 227 -0.78 0.42 -27.20
CA PRO A 227 -0.46 -0.15 -28.52
C PRO A 227 -0.20 -1.66 -28.51
N ASP A 228 0.59 -2.15 -27.55
CA ASP A 228 1.00 -3.55 -27.46
C ASP A 228 0.25 -4.33 -26.36
N GLY A 229 -0.77 -3.69 -25.75
CA GLY A 229 -1.67 -4.31 -24.79
C GLY A 229 -1.24 -4.22 -23.33
N VAL A 230 -2.00 -4.92 -22.51
CA VAL A 230 -1.86 -4.95 -21.04
C VAL A 230 -1.71 -6.39 -20.58
N ASP A 231 -0.70 -6.65 -19.73
CA ASP A 231 -0.51 -7.95 -19.10
C ASP A 231 -0.84 -7.86 -17.60
N PHE A 232 -1.48 -8.90 -17.10
CA PHE A 232 -1.89 -8.99 -15.70
C PHE A 232 -1.43 -10.31 -15.09
N ILE A 233 -0.93 -10.26 -13.87
CA ILE A 233 -0.70 -11.42 -13.01
C ILE A 233 -1.55 -11.34 -11.75
N LEU A 234 -1.78 -12.48 -11.10
CA LEU A 234 -2.50 -12.55 -9.83
C LEU A 234 -1.60 -12.13 -8.67
N GLY A 235 -2.17 -11.35 -7.73
CA GLY A 235 -1.60 -11.12 -6.41
C GLY A 235 -2.32 -11.95 -5.34
N ASN A 236 -1.97 -11.74 -4.07
CA ASN A 236 -2.57 -12.50 -2.98
C ASN A 236 -4.03 -12.10 -2.70
N HIS A 237 -4.43 -10.86 -3.02
CA HIS A 237 -5.81 -10.42 -2.79
C HIS A 237 -6.81 -11.09 -3.73
N GLU A 238 -6.43 -11.42 -4.95
CA GLU A 238 -7.26 -12.24 -5.83
C GLU A 238 -7.56 -13.60 -5.20
N TYR A 239 -6.57 -14.23 -4.53
CA TYR A 239 -6.75 -15.50 -3.81
C TYR A 239 -7.50 -15.35 -2.47
N HIS A 240 -7.38 -14.19 -1.81
CA HIS A 240 -8.16 -13.90 -0.59
C HIS A 240 -9.65 -13.73 -0.88
N HIS A 241 -9.99 -13.45 -2.12
CA HIS A 241 -11.36 -13.35 -2.61
C HIS A 241 -11.77 -14.63 -3.36
N ASP A 242 -12.39 -14.50 -4.50
CA ASP A 242 -12.75 -15.60 -5.40
C ASP A 242 -11.89 -15.49 -6.66
N VAL A 243 -10.72 -16.15 -6.65
CA VAL A 243 -9.76 -16.12 -7.75
C VAL A 243 -10.35 -16.61 -9.06
N ASN A 244 -11.22 -17.63 -9.01
CA ASN A 244 -11.85 -18.16 -10.22
C ASN A 244 -12.79 -17.12 -10.84
N LYS A 245 -13.60 -16.46 -10.01
CA LYS A 245 -14.47 -15.38 -10.48
C LYS A 245 -13.67 -14.21 -11.06
N VAL A 246 -12.56 -13.81 -10.40
CA VAL A 246 -11.69 -12.74 -10.93
C VAL A 246 -11.10 -13.14 -12.28
N LEU A 247 -10.56 -14.34 -12.39
CA LEU A 247 -10.00 -14.85 -13.64
C LEU A 247 -11.03 -14.93 -14.77
N ASP A 248 -12.22 -15.44 -14.48
CA ASP A 248 -13.30 -15.58 -15.46
C ASP A 248 -13.76 -14.20 -15.97
N GLU A 249 -13.99 -13.25 -15.07
CA GLU A 249 -14.40 -11.89 -15.42
C GLU A 249 -13.31 -11.17 -16.26
N LEU A 250 -12.05 -11.22 -15.83
CA LEU A 250 -10.96 -10.56 -16.56
C LEU A 250 -10.75 -11.18 -17.94
N LYS A 251 -10.77 -12.52 -18.06
CA LYS A 251 -10.57 -13.22 -19.33
C LYS A 251 -11.70 -12.98 -20.34
N HIS A 252 -12.95 -12.91 -19.89
CA HIS A 252 -14.09 -12.76 -20.78
C HIS A 252 -14.41 -11.30 -21.10
N ASN A 253 -14.14 -10.38 -20.16
CA ASN A 253 -14.60 -9.01 -20.25
C ASN A 253 -13.48 -7.98 -20.48
N THR A 254 -12.22 -8.42 -20.64
CA THR A 254 -11.10 -7.53 -20.96
C THR A 254 -10.22 -8.11 -22.07
N PRO A 255 -9.54 -7.26 -22.87
CA PRO A 255 -8.57 -7.71 -23.87
C PRO A 255 -7.17 -7.94 -23.27
N MET A 256 -7.02 -8.00 -21.95
CA MET A 256 -5.73 -8.16 -21.28
C MET A 256 -5.20 -9.59 -21.41
N ASN A 257 -3.90 -9.74 -21.44
CA ASN A 257 -3.23 -11.03 -21.28
C ASN A 257 -3.14 -11.40 -19.79
N ILE A 258 -3.80 -12.48 -19.41
CA ILE A 258 -3.79 -12.96 -18.02
C ILE A 258 -2.75 -14.08 -17.90
N LEU A 259 -1.62 -13.77 -17.25
CA LEU A 259 -0.48 -14.67 -17.14
C LEU A 259 -0.50 -15.40 -15.79
N VAL A 260 -0.84 -16.70 -15.85
CA VAL A 260 -0.89 -17.59 -14.66
C VAL A 260 0.09 -18.73 -14.87
N ASN A 261 1.32 -18.58 -14.40
CA ASN A 261 2.45 -19.48 -14.70
C ASN A 261 2.58 -19.74 -16.20
N SER A 262 2.64 -18.65 -16.96
CA SER A 262 2.67 -18.67 -18.42
C SER A 262 3.41 -17.46 -18.97
N ASN A 263 3.67 -17.45 -20.27
CA ASN A 263 4.39 -16.37 -20.91
C ASN A 263 3.74 -15.95 -22.23
N ILE A 264 4.18 -14.80 -22.71
CA ILE A 264 3.85 -14.26 -24.04
C ILE A 264 5.11 -13.68 -24.69
N GLN A 265 5.31 -13.97 -25.95
CA GLN A 265 6.34 -13.31 -26.75
C GLN A 265 5.84 -11.94 -27.16
N ILE A 266 6.57 -10.89 -26.78
CA ILE A 266 6.21 -9.49 -27.10
C ILE A 266 7.02 -8.94 -28.29
N MET A 267 8.19 -9.50 -28.55
CA MET A 267 9.04 -9.14 -29.70
C MET A 267 9.71 -10.37 -30.28
N GLY A 268 9.75 -10.45 -31.59
CA GLY A 268 10.49 -11.46 -32.33
C GLY A 268 11.93 -11.02 -32.66
N GLY A 269 12.64 -11.81 -33.46
CA GLY A 269 13.97 -11.51 -33.97
C GLY A 269 15.06 -12.45 -33.47
N LYS A 270 16.34 -12.05 -33.59
CA LYS A 270 17.48 -12.88 -33.21
C LYS A 270 17.52 -13.11 -31.68
N GLN A 271 17.09 -12.15 -30.91
CA GLN A 271 16.93 -12.25 -29.46
C GLN A 271 15.48 -11.83 -29.15
N PRO A 272 14.56 -12.79 -29.08
CA PRO A 272 13.16 -12.50 -28.81
C PRO A 272 12.99 -12.04 -27.36
N VAL A 273 11.94 -11.23 -27.13
CA VAL A 273 11.59 -10.73 -25.81
C VAL A 273 10.28 -11.37 -25.35
N TYR A 274 10.29 -11.88 -24.13
CA TYR A 274 9.14 -12.49 -23.50
C TYR A 274 8.78 -11.77 -22.20
N ILE A 275 7.49 -11.74 -21.91
CA ILE A 275 6.97 -11.47 -20.57
C ILE A 275 6.48 -12.81 -20.02
N ALA A 276 7.04 -13.22 -18.87
CA ALA A 276 6.61 -14.38 -18.14
C ALA A 276 5.92 -13.93 -16.85
N GLY A 277 4.78 -14.52 -16.51
CA GLY A 277 4.03 -14.19 -15.32
C GLY A 277 3.85 -15.40 -14.41
N VAL A 278 4.20 -15.26 -13.13
CA VAL A 278 3.94 -16.28 -12.11
C VAL A 278 2.69 -15.93 -11.33
N ALA A 279 1.94 -16.96 -10.94
CA ALA A 279 0.82 -16.81 -10.03
C ALA A 279 1.34 -16.62 -8.60
N TYR A 280 0.55 -15.95 -7.76
CA TYR A 280 0.80 -15.97 -6.32
C TYR A 280 0.31 -17.28 -5.73
N ASP A 281 1.07 -17.85 -4.79
CA ASP A 281 0.61 -18.90 -3.89
C ASP A 281 0.90 -18.48 -2.45
N ASN A 282 -0.03 -18.77 -1.53
CA ASN A 282 0.15 -18.53 -0.10
C ASN A 282 1.27 -19.38 0.52
N ASP A 283 1.66 -20.46 -0.15
CA ASP A 283 2.77 -21.30 0.23
C ASP A 283 4.08 -20.68 -0.25
N ARG A 284 4.84 -20.12 0.70
CA ARG A 284 6.15 -19.51 0.46
C ARG A 284 7.27 -20.56 0.34
N GLU A 285 6.93 -21.81 0.04
CA GLU A 285 7.91 -22.89 -0.13
C GLU A 285 8.69 -22.67 -1.43
N LYS A 286 10.03 -22.76 -1.31
CA LYS A 286 10.95 -22.51 -2.43
C LYS A 286 10.63 -23.46 -3.60
N GLU A 287 10.39 -24.72 -3.34
CA GLU A 287 10.11 -25.74 -4.35
C GLU A 287 8.86 -25.42 -5.18
N LYS A 288 7.87 -24.79 -4.57
CA LYS A 288 6.65 -24.34 -5.28
C LYS A 288 6.94 -23.13 -6.15
N ARG A 289 7.70 -22.15 -5.65
CA ARG A 289 8.11 -20.99 -6.46
C ARG A 289 8.94 -21.44 -7.66
N GLU A 290 9.88 -22.36 -7.48
CA GLU A 290 10.66 -22.97 -8.57
C GLU A 290 9.74 -23.61 -9.62
N ALA A 291 8.78 -24.42 -9.21
CA ALA A 291 7.85 -25.06 -10.14
C ALA A 291 6.98 -24.06 -10.92
N MET A 292 6.57 -22.96 -10.28
CA MET A 292 5.79 -21.90 -10.92
C MET A 292 6.61 -21.15 -11.96
N ILE A 293 7.84 -20.78 -11.64
CA ILE A 293 8.71 -20.04 -12.56
C ILE A 293 9.13 -20.92 -13.73
N ASP A 294 9.45 -22.21 -13.49
CA ASP A 294 9.80 -23.16 -14.56
C ASP A 294 8.62 -23.34 -15.54
N LYS A 295 7.40 -23.41 -15.01
CA LYS A 295 6.21 -23.46 -15.83
C LYS A 295 5.99 -22.15 -16.60
N ALA A 296 6.21 -21.00 -15.98
CA ALA A 296 6.09 -19.69 -16.65
C ALA A 296 7.13 -19.53 -17.76
N LEU A 297 8.32 -20.10 -17.60
CA LEU A 297 9.40 -20.05 -18.59
C LEU A 297 9.30 -21.14 -19.69
N SER A 298 8.38 -22.09 -19.54
CA SER A 298 8.25 -23.19 -20.50
C SER A 298 8.07 -22.71 -21.94
N GLY A 299 8.90 -23.21 -22.84
CA GLY A 299 8.88 -22.86 -24.26
C GLY A 299 9.64 -21.59 -24.63
N ILE A 300 10.18 -20.86 -23.66
CA ILE A 300 11.05 -19.70 -23.94
C ILE A 300 12.44 -20.19 -24.28
N PRO A 301 13.06 -19.74 -25.40
CA PRO A 301 14.44 -20.07 -25.72
C PRO A 301 15.43 -19.49 -24.71
N ASP A 302 16.51 -20.21 -24.41
CA ASP A 302 17.55 -19.81 -23.42
C ASP A 302 18.23 -18.46 -23.77
N TYR A 303 18.25 -18.06 -25.03
CA TYR A 303 18.82 -16.81 -25.51
C TYR A 303 17.84 -15.64 -25.53
N ALA A 304 16.59 -15.87 -25.12
CA ALA A 304 15.58 -14.81 -25.05
C ALA A 304 15.85 -13.84 -23.93
N PHE A 305 15.40 -12.60 -24.10
CA PHE A 305 15.32 -11.64 -23.02
C PHE A 305 13.98 -11.81 -22.30
N VAL A 306 14.00 -12.04 -21.01
CA VAL A 306 12.80 -12.32 -20.22
C VAL A 306 12.56 -11.20 -19.23
N ILE A 307 11.34 -10.67 -19.21
CA ILE A 307 10.80 -9.82 -18.14
C ILE A 307 9.86 -10.69 -17.32
N LEU A 308 10.21 -10.95 -16.06
CA LEU A 308 9.39 -11.73 -15.14
C LEU A 308 8.45 -10.79 -14.39
N LEU A 309 7.17 -11.10 -14.40
CA LEU A 309 6.18 -10.48 -13.53
C LEU A 309 5.91 -11.42 -12.36
N ALA A 310 6.19 -10.96 -11.16
CA ALA A 310 5.96 -11.72 -9.93
C ALA A 310 5.40 -10.77 -8.86
N HIS A 311 4.18 -11.00 -8.40
CA HIS A 311 3.60 -10.13 -7.38
C HIS A 311 4.49 -10.07 -6.13
N HIS A 312 4.96 -11.23 -5.66
CA HIS A 312 5.82 -11.33 -4.49
C HIS A 312 7.29 -11.18 -4.86
N PRO A 313 8.04 -10.22 -4.27
CA PRO A 313 9.43 -9.96 -4.66
C PRO A 313 10.41 -11.08 -4.29
N GLU A 314 10.02 -12.04 -3.45
CA GLU A 314 10.85 -13.23 -3.12
C GLU A 314 11.16 -14.11 -4.34
N PHE A 315 10.34 -14.04 -5.42
CA PHE A 315 10.66 -14.71 -6.68
C PHE A 315 11.94 -14.20 -7.35
N PHE A 316 12.49 -13.09 -6.86
CA PHE A 316 13.77 -12.60 -7.35
C PHE A 316 14.92 -13.57 -7.05
N GLU A 317 14.86 -14.33 -5.97
CA GLU A 317 15.83 -15.37 -5.64
C GLU A 317 15.89 -16.44 -6.74
N GLU A 318 14.75 -16.95 -7.17
CA GLU A 318 14.65 -17.92 -8.25
C GLU A 318 14.96 -17.31 -9.62
N ALA A 319 14.71 -16.01 -9.81
CA ALA A 319 15.05 -15.27 -11.01
C ALA A 319 16.57 -15.13 -11.19
N ILE A 320 17.32 -14.88 -10.10
CA ILE A 320 18.80 -14.83 -10.09
C ILE A 320 19.37 -16.18 -10.53
N GLU A 321 18.90 -17.29 -9.95
CA GLU A 321 19.36 -18.65 -10.30
C GLU A 321 19.16 -18.97 -11.79
N ARG A 322 18.11 -18.39 -12.42
CA ARG A 322 17.78 -18.57 -13.84
C ARG A 322 18.30 -17.45 -14.74
N LYS A 323 19.07 -16.51 -14.18
CA LYS A 323 19.66 -15.35 -14.87
C LYS A 323 18.61 -14.52 -15.63
N ILE A 324 17.43 -14.35 -15.04
CA ILE A 324 16.38 -13.53 -15.62
C ILE A 324 16.80 -12.07 -15.51
N PRO A 325 16.86 -11.32 -16.62
CA PRO A 325 17.37 -9.95 -16.62
C PRO A 325 16.58 -8.96 -15.76
N LEU A 326 15.25 -9.04 -15.81
CA LEU A 326 14.37 -8.10 -15.12
C LEU A 326 13.19 -8.82 -14.45
N THR A 327 12.99 -8.54 -13.18
CA THR A 327 11.81 -8.95 -12.41
C THR A 327 11.05 -7.70 -11.96
N LEU A 328 9.73 -7.67 -12.18
CA LEU A 328 8.84 -6.60 -11.74
C LEU A 328 7.88 -7.13 -10.69
N SER A 329 7.92 -6.53 -9.52
CA SER A 329 7.16 -6.98 -8.33
C SER A 329 6.39 -5.84 -7.66
N GLY A 330 5.49 -6.20 -6.74
CA GLY A 330 4.73 -5.31 -5.88
C GLY A 330 4.64 -5.84 -4.45
N HIS A 331 3.41 -6.01 -3.92
CA HIS A 331 3.06 -6.66 -2.65
C HIS A 331 3.41 -5.90 -1.37
N THR A 332 4.59 -5.31 -1.31
CA THR A 332 5.14 -4.72 -0.07
C THR A 332 4.60 -3.34 0.25
N HIS A 333 4.01 -2.67 -0.76
CA HIS A 333 3.61 -1.26 -0.69
C HIS A 333 4.74 -0.32 -0.22
N GLY A 334 6.01 -0.70 -0.44
CA GLY A 334 7.16 0.03 0.08
C GLY A 334 7.20 0.12 1.62
N GLY A 335 6.44 -0.75 2.32
CA GLY A 335 6.23 -0.72 3.76
C GLY A 335 5.26 0.36 4.23
N GLN A 336 4.60 1.10 3.34
CA GLN A 336 3.59 2.16 3.54
C GLN A 336 3.98 3.29 4.51
N ILE A 337 4.61 2.98 5.64
CA ILE A 337 5.03 3.91 6.67
C ILE A 337 6.55 3.80 6.81
N VAL A 338 7.25 4.80 6.28
CA VAL A 338 8.71 4.84 6.24
C VAL A 338 9.23 5.97 7.12
N PHE A 339 10.13 5.65 8.04
CA PHE A 339 10.80 6.62 8.90
C PHE A 339 12.32 6.51 8.74
N MET A 340 12.97 7.60 8.41
CA MET A 340 14.43 7.65 8.15
C MET A 340 14.89 6.59 7.12
N GLY A 341 14.09 6.33 6.09
CA GLY A 341 14.38 5.35 5.05
C GLY A 341 14.06 3.90 5.39
N MET A 342 13.61 3.62 6.61
CA MET A 342 13.26 2.27 7.07
C MET A 342 11.74 2.09 7.19
N PRO A 343 11.17 1.00 6.68
CA PRO A 343 9.76 0.68 6.88
C PRO A 343 9.50 0.37 8.36
N LEU A 344 8.47 0.99 8.92
CA LEU A 344 8.03 0.70 10.30
C LEU A 344 7.14 -0.55 10.38
N VAL A 345 6.51 -0.92 9.27
CA VAL A 345 5.72 -2.15 9.15
C VAL A 345 6.62 -3.21 8.50
N PRO A 346 6.84 -4.37 9.15
CA PRO A 346 7.60 -5.45 8.56
C PRO A 346 6.93 -5.96 7.27
N THR A 347 7.67 -6.01 6.18
CA THR A 347 7.17 -6.49 4.87
C THR A 347 7.34 -7.99 4.68
N GLY A 348 8.08 -8.65 5.56
CA GLY A 348 8.33 -10.09 5.51
C GLY A 348 9.34 -10.53 4.45
N THR A 349 9.93 -9.57 3.73
CA THR A 349 10.92 -9.80 2.68
C THR A 349 12.04 -8.75 2.76
N PRO A 350 13.27 -9.05 2.34
CA PRO A 350 14.35 -8.05 2.24
C PRO A 350 14.12 -7.06 1.09
N TYR A 351 13.28 -7.42 0.12
CA TYR A 351 13.00 -6.62 -1.08
C TYR A 351 11.75 -5.76 -0.86
N THR A 352 11.93 -4.56 -0.30
CA THR A 352 10.78 -3.74 0.13
C THR A 352 10.32 -2.75 -0.92
N LYS A 353 11.24 -2.04 -1.60
CA LYS A 353 10.91 -1.03 -2.62
C LYS A 353 12.11 -0.68 -3.49
N GLY A 354 11.82 -0.24 -4.73
CA GLY A 354 12.84 0.24 -5.65
C GLY A 354 13.66 -0.88 -6.26
N ARG A 355 14.88 -0.55 -6.67
CA ARG A 355 15.76 -1.40 -7.47
C ARG A 355 16.69 -2.24 -6.59
N TYR A 356 16.75 -3.53 -6.87
CA TYR A 356 17.73 -4.49 -6.35
C TYR A 356 18.49 -5.08 -7.51
N VAL A 357 19.81 -5.17 -7.39
CA VAL A 357 20.69 -5.70 -8.44
C VAL A 357 21.54 -6.79 -7.84
N GLU A 358 21.45 -7.99 -8.37
CA GLU A 358 22.29 -9.12 -8.00
C GLU A 358 22.77 -9.85 -9.26
N GLU A 359 24.09 -10.00 -9.41
CA GLU A 359 24.75 -10.56 -10.59
C GLU A 359 24.30 -9.84 -11.89
N GLN A 360 23.51 -10.53 -12.74
CA GLN A 360 23.00 -10.02 -14.01
C GLN A 360 21.49 -9.72 -13.95
N SER A 361 20.89 -9.95 -12.79
CA SER A 361 19.45 -9.85 -12.56
C SER A 361 19.11 -8.58 -11.80
N VAL A 362 18.01 -7.96 -12.21
CA VAL A 362 17.48 -6.78 -11.54
C VAL A 362 16.05 -7.06 -11.13
N CYS A 363 15.71 -6.68 -9.91
CA CYS A 363 14.32 -6.64 -9.45
C CYS A 363 13.92 -5.19 -9.19
N TYR A 364 12.75 -4.80 -9.64
CA TYR A 364 12.10 -3.57 -9.25
C TYR A 364 10.84 -3.87 -8.47
N VAL A 365 10.76 -3.34 -7.26
CA VAL A 365 9.60 -3.50 -6.37
C VAL A 365 8.85 -2.18 -6.31
N ASN A 366 7.66 -2.14 -6.93
CA ASN A 366 6.78 -1.00 -6.97
C ASN A 366 6.08 -0.78 -5.61
N ASN A 367 5.90 0.48 -5.21
CA ASN A 367 5.27 0.83 -3.93
C ASN A 367 3.74 0.64 -3.91
N GLY A 368 3.14 0.20 -5.03
CA GLY A 368 1.69 0.10 -5.19
C GLY A 368 1.05 1.39 -5.70
N SER A 369 0.27 1.28 -6.78
CA SER A 369 -0.50 2.40 -7.36
C SER A 369 -1.74 2.74 -6.53
N GLY A 370 -2.19 1.80 -5.71
CA GLY A 370 -3.22 1.99 -4.70
C GLY A 370 -2.70 1.71 -3.28
N HIS A 371 -3.59 1.29 -2.39
CA HIS A 371 -3.26 0.87 -1.03
C HIS A 371 -4.39 0.04 -0.40
N TRP A 372 -4.02 -0.97 0.38
CA TRP A 372 -4.99 -1.74 1.17
C TRP A 372 -5.27 -1.11 2.55
N PHE A 373 -4.32 -0.32 3.07
CA PHE A 373 -4.40 0.38 4.35
C PHE A 373 -4.28 1.89 4.11
N PRO A 374 -5.24 2.73 4.54
CA PRO A 374 -5.34 4.12 4.13
C PRO A 374 -4.38 5.06 4.88
N ILE A 375 -3.13 4.65 5.08
CA ILE A 375 -2.06 5.50 5.63
C ILE A 375 -0.80 5.25 4.84
N ARG A 376 -0.25 6.33 4.27
CA ARG A 376 1.09 6.34 3.69
C ARG A 376 1.89 7.50 4.28
N ILE A 377 3.11 7.24 4.73
CA ILE A 377 4.02 8.24 5.29
C ILE A 377 5.39 8.06 4.64
N ASN A 378 5.87 9.07 3.92
CA ASN A 378 7.12 9.04 3.14
C ASN A 378 7.21 7.84 2.18
N CYS A 379 6.08 7.39 1.67
CA CYS A 379 5.96 6.31 0.73
C CYS A 379 4.68 6.53 -0.11
N PRO A 380 4.71 7.44 -1.09
CA PRO A 380 3.56 7.75 -1.94
C PRO A 380 3.12 6.54 -2.75
N ARG A 381 1.90 6.59 -3.29
CA ARG A 381 1.43 5.67 -4.33
C ARG A 381 2.33 5.82 -5.55
N GLU A 382 2.53 4.76 -6.31
CA GLU A 382 3.53 4.77 -7.38
C GLU A 382 2.99 4.20 -8.69
N ILE A 383 3.30 4.90 -9.78
CA ILE A 383 3.23 4.42 -11.15
C ILE A 383 4.66 4.41 -11.68
N THR A 384 5.19 3.25 -12.08
CA THR A 384 6.58 3.17 -12.57
C THR A 384 6.63 3.14 -14.09
N VAL A 385 7.39 4.06 -14.66
CA VAL A 385 7.70 4.10 -16.10
C VAL A 385 9.06 3.48 -16.32
N ILE A 386 9.09 2.40 -17.07
CA ILE A 386 10.27 1.57 -17.32
C ILE A 386 10.74 1.81 -18.74
N THR A 387 12.02 2.15 -18.89
CA THR A 387 12.70 2.31 -20.17
C THR A 387 13.99 1.51 -20.19
N PHE A 388 14.52 1.27 -21.39
CA PHE A 388 15.71 0.44 -21.59
C PHE A 388 16.74 1.20 -22.39
N PHE A 389 18.04 0.98 -22.08
CA PHE A 389 19.14 1.54 -22.87
C PHE A 389 20.27 0.52 -23.03
N ASP A 390 21.06 0.67 -24.10
CA ASP A 390 22.22 -0.17 -24.37
C ASP A 390 23.41 0.33 -23.52
N GLY A 391 23.87 -0.50 -22.60
CA GLY A 391 24.94 -0.15 -21.66
C GLY A 391 24.72 -0.79 -20.29
N VAL A 392 25.64 -0.59 -19.37
CA VAL A 392 25.52 -0.99 -17.96
C VAL A 392 25.20 0.25 -17.15
N ALA A 393 24.13 0.18 -16.31
CA ALA A 393 23.76 1.27 -15.40
C ALA A 393 24.46 1.15 -14.08
#